data_76edfd27c637e15d06cddcdd2c9e8bc7
#
_entry.id   76edfd27c637e15d06cddcdd2c9e8bc7
#
_cell.length_a   1.000
_cell.length_b   1.000
_cell.length_c   1.000
_cell.angle_alpha   90.00
_cell.angle_beta   90.00
_cell.angle_gamma   90.00
#
_symmetry.space_group_name_H-M   'P 1'
#
loop_
_entity.id
_entity.type
_entity.pdbx_description
1 polymer ?
#
loop_
_entity_poly.entity_id
_entity_poly.type
_entity_poly.pdbx_seq_one_letter_code
_entity_poly.pdbx_strand_id
1 'polypeptide(L)'
;EAGVHEYVVSTGDTLSSVLNQYGIDMGDISQLASVDKDLRNLKIGQQISWTLTDSGELQRLTWEMSRRETRTYDRTPAGGFKMSSEVQQGDWVNNVIKGTVGGSFVASAKEAGLTSAEISAVIKAMQWQMDFRKLKKGDEFSVLMSREMLDGKREQSQLLGVRLRSSGKDYYAIRAEDGKFYDRNGSGLAKGFMRFPTSRQFRVSSNFNPRRLNPVTGRVAPHKGVDFAMPQGTPVLAVGDGEVVMAKRSGAAGYYVAIRHGRTYTTRYMHLKKLLVKPGQKVKRGDRIALSGNTGRSTGPHLHYEIWINQQAVNPLTAKLPRSEGLAGSDRRDYLAQVKEVVPQLTLD
;
A
#
# COMPACT_ATOMS: atom_id res chain seq x y z
N GLU A 1 27.90 38.76 -4.92
CA GLU A 1 27.60 39.79 -3.96
C GLU A 1 28.37 39.61 -2.65
N ALA A 2 29.02 40.66 -2.20
CA ALA A 2 29.76 40.63 -0.94
C ALA A 2 28.82 40.35 0.23
N GLY A 3 29.10 39.30 1.02
CA GLY A 3 28.32 38.95 2.18
C GLY A 3 27.38 37.78 2.04
N VAL A 4 27.23 37.18 0.84
CA VAL A 4 26.47 35.96 0.66
C VAL A 4 27.40 34.76 0.72
N HIS A 5 27.12 33.86 1.66
CA HIS A 5 27.87 32.61 1.80
C HIS A 5 26.99 31.46 1.36
N GLU A 6 27.56 30.51 0.62
CA GLU A 6 26.84 29.34 0.12
C GLU A 6 27.53 28.07 0.56
N TYR A 7 26.74 27.03 0.86
CA TYR A 7 27.26 25.75 1.29
C TYR A 7 26.32 24.61 0.81
N VAL A 8 26.92 23.58 0.25
CA VAL A 8 26.18 22.36 -0.16
C VAL A 8 26.34 21.31 0.95
N VAL A 9 25.24 20.81 1.45
CA VAL A 9 25.23 19.84 2.55
C VAL A 9 25.88 18.53 2.11
N SER A 10 26.80 18.05 2.93
CA SER A 10 27.54 16.79 2.74
C SER A 10 27.17 15.79 3.83
N THR A 11 27.65 14.54 3.67
CA THR A 11 27.41 13.46 4.63
C THR A 11 27.83 13.87 6.05
N GLY A 12 26.92 13.69 7.00
CA GLY A 12 27.17 13.97 8.41
C GLY A 12 27.04 15.44 8.82
N ASP A 13 26.75 16.34 7.90
CA ASP A 13 26.56 17.74 8.21
C ASP A 13 25.26 17.96 8.99
N THR A 14 25.35 18.86 9.97
CA THR A 14 24.19 19.41 10.69
C THR A 14 24.19 20.91 10.53
N LEU A 15 23.07 21.56 10.81
CA LEU A 15 23.00 23.01 10.79
C LEU A 15 24.08 23.60 11.72
N SER A 16 24.20 23.08 12.93
CA SER A 16 25.20 23.53 13.91
C SER A 16 26.62 23.36 13.41
N SER A 17 26.96 22.20 12.84
CA SER A 17 28.33 21.93 12.39
C SER A 17 28.74 22.86 11.24
N VAL A 18 27.82 23.12 10.32
CA VAL A 18 28.09 23.99 9.17
C VAL A 18 28.22 25.44 9.61
N LEU A 19 27.20 25.98 10.29
CA LEU A 19 27.20 27.40 10.66
C LEU A 19 28.27 27.74 11.70
N ASN A 20 28.52 26.85 12.64
CA ASN A 20 29.58 27.06 13.64
C ASN A 20 30.96 27.11 13.01
N GLN A 21 31.21 26.35 11.95
CA GLN A 21 32.46 26.38 11.17
C GLN A 21 32.76 27.78 10.61
N TYR A 22 31.70 28.53 10.31
CA TYR A 22 31.81 29.89 9.77
C TYR A 22 31.62 30.99 10.81
N GLY A 23 31.68 30.63 12.09
CA GLY A 23 31.64 31.60 13.18
C GLY A 23 30.26 32.15 13.53
N ILE A 24 29.18 31.48 13.09
CA ILE A 24 27.84 31.91 13.45
C ILE A 24 27.55 31.57 14.91
N ASP A 25 26.99 32.54 15.63
CA ASP A 25 26.68 32.39 17.05
C ASP A 25 25.71 31.23 17.32
N MET A 26 26.01 30.43 18.35
CA MET A 26 25.18 29.30 18.74
C MET A 26 23.77 29.71 19.17
N GLY A 27 23.62 30.92 19.72
CA GLY A 27 22.31 31.46 20.04
C GLY A 27 21.42 31.64 18.84
N ASP A 28 21.99 32.12 17.74
CA ASP A 28 21.28 32.27 16.48
C ASP A 28 20.89 30.90 15.89
N ILE A 29 21.81 29.94 15.94
CA ILE A 29 21.57 28.56 15.47
C ILE A 29 20.42 27.92 16.25
N SER A 30 20.40 28.07 17.56
CA SER A 30 19.34 27.55 18.42
C SER A 30 17.99 28.18 18.11
N GLN A 31 17.97 29.48 17.84
CA GLN A 31 16.74 30.18 17.45
C GLN A 31 16.19 29.70 16.12
N LEU A 32 17.05 29.49 15.14
CA LEU A 32 16.67 28.92 13.85
C LEU A 32 16.03 27.55 14.03
N ALA A 33 16.66 26.69 14.80
CA ALA A 33 16.15 25.33 15.05
C ALA A 33 14.83 25.34 15.82
N SER A 34 14.59 26.35 16.67
CA SER A 34 13.32 26.48 17.38
C SER A 34 12.19 27.00 16.49
N VAL A 35 12.50 27.84 15.51
CA VAL A 35 11.54 28.35 14.55
C VAL A 35 11.11 27.26 13.55
N ASP A 36 12.05 26.43 13.16
CA ASP A 36 11.79 25.35 12.21
C ASP A 36 12.58 24.09 12.58
N LYS A 37 11.86 23.10 13.10
CA LYS A 37 12.45 21.81 13.51
C LYS A 37 13.04 21.03 12.34
N ASP A 38 12.56 21.26 11.14
CA ASP A 38 13.03 20.55 9.95
C ASP A 38 14.51 20.88 9.63
N LEU A 39 15.00 22.02 10.11
CA LEU A 39 16.42 22.39 9.97
C LEU A 39 17.37 21.40 10.66
N ARG A 40 16.88 20.58 11.57
CA ARG A 40 17.67 19.53 12.23
C ARG A 40 17.95 18.35 11.30
N ASN A 41 17.25 18.26 10.18
CA ASN A 41 17.31 17.12 9.24
C ASN A 41 17.79 17.60 7.87
N LEU A 42 18.95 18.21 7.79
CA LEU A 42 19.57 18.58 6.52
C LEU A 42 19.91 17.32 5.74
N LYS A 43 19.68 17.33 4.44
CA LYS A 43 19.96 16.20 3.55
C LYS A 43 21.10 16.53 2.59
N ILE A 44 21.89 15.52 2.26
CA ILE A 44 23.00 15.65 1.31
C ILE A 44 22.51 16.26 0.00
N GLY A 45 23.25 17.22 -0.51
CA GLY A 45 22.95 17.89 -1.77
C GLY A 45 22.08 19.12 -1.66
N GLN A 46 21.44 19.35 -0.52
CA GLN A 46 20.71 20.59 -0.29
C GLN A 46 21.66 21.77 -0.20
N GLN A 47 21.21 22.95 -0.59
CA GLN A 47 22.01 24.15 -0.50
C GLN A 47 21.47 25.06 0.60
N ILE A 48 22.38 25.58 1.42
CA ILE A 48 22.08 26.65 2.36
C ILE A 48 22.95 27.86 2.03
N SER A 49 22.37 29.04 2.19
CA SER A 49 23.09 30.29 2.00
C SER A 49 22.71 31.26 3.09
N TRP A 50 23.58 32.19 3.41
CA TRP A 50 23.29 33.17 4.46
C TRP A 50 23.99 34.48 4.21
N THR A 51 23.42 35.53 4.80
CA THR A 51 24.00 36.86 4.85
C THR A 51 24.19 37.32 6.27
N LEU A 52 25.15 38.19 6.50
CA LEU A 52 25.45 38.72 7.80
C LEU A 52 25.13 40.22 7.87
N THR A 53 24.83 40.69 9.09
CA THR A 53 24.77 42.13 9.38
C THR A 53 26.15 42.74 9.32
N ASP A 54 26.22 44.08 9.36
CA ASP A 54 27.52 44.82 9.40
C ASP A 54 28.34 44.44 10.65
N SER A 55 27.68 44.03 11.71
CA SER A 55 28.34 43.59 12.95
C SER A 55 28.70 42.10 12.95
N GLY A 56 28.43 41.37 11.86
CA GLY A 56 28.79 39.96 11.73
C GLY A 56 27.77 38.98 12.24
N GLU A 57 26.60 39.44 12.60
CA GLU A 57 25.49 38.57 13.05
C GLU A 57 24.70 38.02 11.86
N LEU A 58 24.07 36.87 12.03
CA LEU A 58 23.25 36.27 10.98
C LEU A 58 22.04 37.15 10.68
N GLN A 59 21.90 37.60 9.43
CA GLN A 59 20.77 38.42 9.00
C GLN A 59 19.68 37.57 8.34
N ARG A 60 20.08 36.70 7.42
CA ARG A 60 19.16 35.84 6.66
C ARG A 60 19.82 34.49 6.40
N LEU A 61 19.02 33.43 6.54
CA LEU A 61 19.39 32.09 6.10
C LEU A 61 18.38 31.65 5.06
N THR A 62 18.87 31.13 3.94
CA THR A 62 18.03 30.54 2.88
C THR A 62 18.40 29.08 2.76
N TRP A 63 17.38 28.23 2.78
CA TRP A 63 17.53 26.78 2.69
C TRP A 63 16.77 26.26 1.47
N GLU A 64 17.50 25.84 0.45
CA GLU A 64 16.92 25.19 -0.71
C GLU A 64 16.73 23.71 -0.38
N MET A 65 15.52 23.37 0.11
CA MET A 65 15.20 22.02 0.55
C MET A 65 15.11 21.06 -0.61
N SER A 66 14.55 21.53 -1.71
CA SER A 66 14.35 20.77 -2.94
C SER A 66 14.22 21.75 -4.10
N ARG A 67 14.09 21.22 -5.28
CA ARG A 67 13.81 22.04 -6.46
C ARG A 67 12.47 22.78 -6.33
N ARG A 68 11.58 22.26 -5.51
CA ARG A 68 10.23 22.80 -5.29
C ARG A 68 10.17 23.81 -4.17
N GLU A 69 10.84 23.56 -3.06
CA GLU A 69 10.68 24.35 -1.85
C GLU A 69 11.96 25.01 -1.39
N THR A 70 11.85 26.32 -1.13
CA THR A 70 12.91 27.13 -0.52
C THR A 70 12.33 27.80 0.72
N ARG A 71 13.03 27.70 1.84
CA ARG A 71 12.67 28.38 3.08
C ARG A 71 13.67 29.45 3.40
N THR A 72 13.16 30.60 3.83
CA THR A 72 13.98 31.76 4.18
C THR A 72 13.68 32.14 5.62
N TYR A 73 14.74 32.44 6.37
CA TYR A 73 14.69 32.83 7.78
C TYR A 73 15.32 34.20 7.92
N ASP A 74 14.51 35.22 8.21
CA ASP A 74 14.93 36.60 8.33
C ASP A 74 14.94 37.03 9.79
N ARG A 75 16.03 37.72 10.20
CA ARG A 75 16.12 38.27 11.55
C ARG A 75 15.06 39.36 11.70
N THR A 76 14.30 39.26 12.78
CA THR A 76 13.29 40.27 13.13
C THR A 76 13.93 41.41 13.96
N PRO A 77 13.29 42.60 14.01
CA PRO A 77 13.76 43.69 14.88
C PRO A 77 13.85 43.29 16.36
N ALA A 78 13.05 42.31 16.77
CA ALA A 78 13.06 41.81 18.15
C ALA A 78 14.22 40.81 18.41
N GLY A 79 15.01 40.45 17.41
CA GLY A 79 16.18 39.59 17.53
C GLY A 79 15.96 38.11 17.22
N GLY A 80 14.73 37.68 17.01
CA GLY A 80 14.41 36.32 16.57
C GLY A 80 14.45 36.21 15.05
N PHE A 81 13.98 35.07 14.56
CA PHE A 81 13.86 34.83 13.11
C PHE A 81 12.43 34.54 12.72
N LYS A 82 12.06 35.02 11.52
CA LYS A 82 10.76 34.73 10.89
C LYS A 82 10.99 33.88 9.67
N MET A 83 10.31 32.72 9.60
CA MET A 83 10.38 31.83 8.46
C MET A 83 9.34 32.22 7.42
N SER A 84 9.74 32.16 6.15
CA SER A 84 8.85 32.18 5.00
C SER A 84 9.18 31.00 4.10
N SER A 85 8.19 30.45 3.42
CA SER A 85 8.37 29.34 2.51
C SER A 85 7.83 29.69 1.14
N GLU A 86 8.61 29.38 0.12
CA GLU A 86 8.21 29.51 -1.27
C GLU A 86 8.17 28.11 -1.88
N VAL A 87 7.00 27.69 -2.37
CA VAL A 87 6.81 26.40 -3.02
C VAL A 87 6.44 26.63 -4.47
N GLN A 88 7.30 26.11 -5.36
CA GLN A 88 7.06 26.20 -6.79
C GLN A 88 6.09 25.13 -7.23
N GLN A 89 5.15 25.49 -8.08
CA GLN A 89 4.24 24.58 -8.76
C GLN A 89 4.76 24.34 -10.16
N GLY A 90 4.81 23.06 -10.56
CA GLY A 90 5.17 22.70 -11.92
C GLY A 90 3.95 22.64 -12.83
N ASP A 91 4.20 22.36 -14.10
CA ASP A 91 3.16 22.17 -15.09
C ASP A 91 2.78 20.68 -15.16
N TRP A 92 1.49 20.38 -15.04
CA TRP A 92 0.98 19.02 -15.14
C TRP A 92 0.61 18.70 -16.58
N VAL A 93 1.22 17.63 -17.12
CA VAL A 93 1.01 17.18 -18.48
C VAL A 93 0.57 15.73 -18.48
N ASN A 94 -0.50 15.45 -19.21
CA ASN A 94 -1.01 14.09 -19.38
C ASN A 94 -0.30 13.40 -20.54
N ASN A 95 0.23 12.22 -20.28
CA ASN A 95 0.88 11.38 -21.28
C ASN A 95 0.21 10.01 -21.33
N VAL A 96 -0.03 9.50 -22.53
CA VAL A 96 -0.45 8.13 -22.74
C VAL A 96 0.80 7.31 -23.08
N ILE A 97 1.08 6.31 -22.26
CA ILE A 97 2.21 5.42 -22.44
C ILE A 97 1.65 4.03 -22.74
N LYS A 98 2.01 3.47 -23.88
CA LYS A 98 1.50 2.19 -24.31
C LYS A 98 2.60 1.27 -24.82
N GLY A 99 2.35 -0.02 -24.72
CA GLY A 99 3.31 -1.02 -25.17
C GLY A 99 2.73 -2.41 -25.20
N THR A 100 3.58 -3.32 -25.60
CA THR A 100 3.27 -4.74 -25.72
C THR A 100 4.22 -5.51 -24.82
N VAL A 101 3.69 -6.47 -24.06
CA VAL A 101 4.51 -7.30 -23.16
C VAL A 101 5.42 -8.20 -23.99
N GLY A 102 6.71 -8.14 -23.72
CA GLY A 102 7.72 -9.03 -24.28
C GLY A 102 8.10 -10.11 -23.29
N GLY A 103 9.26 -9.97 -22.65
CA GLY A 103 9.74 -10.91 -21.63
C GLY A 103 9.01 -10.78 -20.30
N SER A 104 8.79 -9.55 -19.83
CA SER A 104 8.05 -9.28 -18.61
C SER A 104 7.32 -7.96 -18.72
N PHE A 105 6.28 -7.78 -17.90
CA PHE A 105 5.56 -6.50 -17.87
C PHE A 105 6.49 -5.37 -17.42
N VAL A 106 7.25 -5.59 -16.36
CA VAL A 106 8.12 -4.55 -15.79
C VAL A 106 9.13 -4.04 -16.82
N ALA A 107 9.80 -4.96 -17.53
CA ALA A 107 10.78 -4.59 -18.55
C ALA A 107 10.11 -3.84 -19.72
N SER A 108 8.97 -4.33 -20.18
CA SER A 108 8.22 -3.71 -21.28
C SER A 108 7.68 -2.32 -20.91
N ALA A 109 7.23 -2.16 -19.67
CA ALA A 109 6.73 -0.87 -19.17
C ALA A 109 7.86 0.16 -19.03
N LYS A 110 9.03 -0.25 -18.58
CA LYS A 110 10.23 0.61 -18.54
C LYS A 110 10.63 1.07 -19.94
N GLU A 111 10.66 0.14 -20.87
CA GLU A 111 10.97 0.42 -22.27
C GLU A 111 9.96 1.40 -22.89
N ALA A 112 8.70 1.30 -22.50
CA ALA A 112 7.65 2.21 -22.95
C ALA A 112 7.75 3.62 -22.35
N GLY A 113 8.54 3.80 -21.30
CA GLY A 113 8.77 5.12 -20.69
C GLY A 113 8.21 5.32 -19.29
N LEU A 114 7.77 4.26 -18.62
CA LEU A 114 7.33 4.34 -17.22
C LEU A 114 8.52 4.22 -16.27
N THR A 115 8.50 5.03 -15.21
CA THR A 115 9.47 4.90 -14.13
C THR A 115 9.13 3.71 -13.24
N SER A 116 10.07 3.29 -12.38
CA SER A 116 9.82 2.20 -11.44
C SER A 116 8.65 2.51 -10.50
N ALA A 117 8.54 3.75 -10.01
CA ALA A 117 7.43 4.18 -9.16
C ALA A 117 6.10 4.14 -9.91
N GLU A 118 6.09 4.56 -11.17
CA GLU A 118 4.89 4.53 -12.01
C GLU A 118 4.45 3.09 -12.30
N ILE A 119 5.39 2.19 -12.56
CA ILE A 119 5.10 0.76 -12.76
C ILE A 119 4.49 0.16 -11.49
N SER A 120 5.04 0.48 -10.32
CA SER A 120 4.48 0.02 -9.05
C SER A 120 3.05 0.51 -8.85
N ALA A 121 2.75 1.75 -9.23
CA ALA A 121 1.40 2.29 -9.14
C ALA A 121 0.44 1.54 -10.07
N VAL A 122 0.85 1.21 -11.29
CA VAL A 122 0.06 0.43 -12.24
C VAL A 122 -0.25 -0.96 -11.69
N ILE A 123 0.77 -1.65 -11.19
CA ILE A 123 0.60 -2.99 -10.61
C ILE A 123 -0.37 -2.94 -9.43
N LYS A 124 -0.20 -1.96 -8.55
CA LYS A 124 -1.07 -1.80 -7.38
C LYS A 124 -2.52 -1.51 -7.77
N ALA A 125 -2.75 -0.68 -8.79
CA ALA A 125 -4.09 -0.34 -9.25
C ALA A 125 -4.81 -1.54 -9.87
N MET A 126 -4.08 -2.46 -10.50
CA MET A 126 -4.63 -3.60 -11.25
C MET A 126 -4.54 -4.94 -10.52
N GLN A 127 -3.83 -5.01 -9.39
CA GLN A 127 -3.46 -6.29 -8.76
C GLN A 127 -4.67 -7.17 -8.39
N TRP A 128 -5.84 -6.59 -8.18
CA TRP A 128 -7.05 -7.33 -7.83
C TRP A 128 -7.78 -7.92 -9.03
N GLN A 129 -7.49 -7.43 -10.23
CA GLN A 129 -8.06 -7.94 -11.47
C GLN A 129 -7.11 -8.85 -12.21
N MET A 130 -5.81 -8.60 -12.09
CA MET A 130 -4.81 -9.24 -12.91
C MET A 130 -3.57 -9.60 -12.06
N ASP A 131 -3.14 -10.83 -12.18
CA ASP A 131 -1.83 -11.26 -11.70
C ASP A 131 -0.81 -10.98 -12.80
N PHE A 132 0.05 -9.99 -12.60
CA PHE A 132 1.02 -9.56 -13.59
C PHE A 132 2.05 -10.65 -13.94
N ARG A 133 2.21 -11.65 -13.07
CA ARG A 133 3.07 -12.81 -13.36
C ARG A 133 2.49 -13.71 -14.44
N LYS A 134 1.17 -13.61 -14.69
CA LYS A 134 0.45 -14.41 -15.69
C LYS A 134 0.33 -13.70 -17.03
N LEU A 135 0.84 -12.48 -17.16
CA LEU A 135 0.86 -11.78 -18.42
C LEU A 135 1.75 -12.51 -19.42
N LYS A 136 1.28 -12.59 -20.65
CA LYS A 136 1.94 -13.34 -21.72
C LYS A 136 2.53 -12.39 -22.74
N LYS A 137 3.54 -12.87 -23.45
CA LYS A 137 4.08 -12.17 -24.62
C LYS A 137 2.95 -11.85 -25.60
N GLY A 138 2.88 -10.59 -26.01
CA GLY A 138 1.83 -10.09 -26.90
C GLY A 138 0.67 -9.40 -26.19
N ASP A 139 0.54 -9.54 -24.87
CA ASP A 139 -0.44 -8.76 -24.12
C ASP A 139 -0.13 -7.27 -24.24
N GLU A 140 -1.16 -6.43 -24.27
CA GLU A 140 -1.00 -5.01 -24.54
C GLU A 140 -1.43 -4.18 -23.35
N PHE A 141 -0.81 -3.02 -23.19
CA PHE A 141 -1.18 -2.08 -22.13
C PHE A 141 -1.18 -0.65 -22.61
N SER A 142 -2.02 0.16 -22.00
CA SER A 142 -2.08 1.61 -22.20
C SER A 142 -2.29 2.26 -20.84
N VAL A 143 -1.49 3.27 -20.53
CA VAL A 143 -1.48 3.94 -19.22
C VAL A 143 -1.60 5.44 -19.44
N LEU A 144 -2.57 6.06 -18.79
CA LEU A 144 -2.68 7.51 -18.75
C LEU A 144 -2.04 8.02 -17.47
N MET A 145 -0.94 8.74 -17.64
CA MET A 145 -0.14 9.26 -16.55
C MET A 145 -0.15 10.78 -16.59
N SER A 146 -0.47 11.41 -15.47
CA SER A 146 -0.30 12.85 -15.30
C SER A 146 1.03 13.10 -14.64
N ARG A 147 1.89 13.88 -15.28
CA ARG A 147 3.25 14.16 -14.81
C ARG A 147 3.44 15.64 -14.58
N GLU A 148 3.99 15.98 -13.44
CA GLU A 148 4.34 17.36 -13.14
C GLU A 148 5.78 17.62 -13.60
N MET A 149 5.94 18.62 -14.45
CA MET A 149 7.25 19.07 -14.94
C MET A 149 7.63 20.37 -14.24
N LEU A 150 8.79 20.36 -13.60
CA LEU A 150 9.35 21.51 -12.91
C LEU A 150 10.78 21.68 -13.39
N ASP A 151 11.08 22.84 -13.98
CA ASP A 151 12.41 23.14 -14.55
C ASP A 151 12.90 22.06 -15.52
N GLY A 152 12.00 21.56 -16.35
CA GLY A 152 12.32 20.54 -17.36
C GLY A 152 12.48 19.13 -16.83
N LYS A 153 12.25 18.89 -15.55
CA LYS A 153 12.37 17.57 -14.92
C LYS A 153 11.05 17.12 -14.32
N ARG A 154 10.82 15.79 -14.33
CA ARG A 154 9.65 15.19 -13.68
C ARG A 154 9.82 15.20 -12.16
N GLU A 155 8.93 15.88 -11.48
CA GLU A 155 8.91 15.92 -10.01
C GLU A 155 7.95 14.92 -9.41
N GLN A 156 6.75 14.85 -9.96
CA GLN A 156 5.71 13.96 -9.49
C GLN A 156 4.96 13.36 -10.67
N SER A 157 4.34 12.21 -10.42
CA SER A 157 3.41 11.63 -11.37
C SER A 157 2.22 11.06 -10.64
N GLN A 158 1.09 11.02 -11.34
CA GLN A 158 -0.15 10.49 -10.84
C GLN A 158 -0.78 9.62 -11.90
N LEU A 159 -1.04 8.37 -11.53
CA LEU A 159 -1.73 7.44 -12.41
C LEU A 159 -3.21 7.83 -12.49
N LEU A 160 -3.71 8.05 -13.71
CA LEU A 160 -5.11 8.39 -13.95
C LEU A 160 -5.93 7.21 -14.48
N GLY A 161 -5.31 6.34 -15.25
CA GLY A 161 -6.02 5.18 -15.79
C GLY A 161 -5.11 4.17 -16.43
N VAL A 162 -5.57 2.93 -16.45
CA VAL A 162 -4.87 1.79 -17.06
C VAL A 162 -5.87 0.98 -17.87
N ARG A 163 -5.45 0.56 -19.04
CA ARG A 163 -6.11 -0.46 -19.83
C ARG A 163 -5.10 -1.57 -20.11
N LEU A 164 -5.51 -2.80 -19.85
CA LEU A 164 -4.70 -3.97 -20.09
C LEU A 164 -5.49 -4.96 -20.91
N ARG A 165 -4.92 -5.43 -22.01
CA ARG A 165 -5.53 -6.48 -22.83
C ARG A 165 -4.73 -7.76 -22.70
N SER A 166 -5.38 -8.82 -22.22
CA SER A 166 -4.78 -10.14 -22.08
C SER A 166 -5.79 -11.21 -22.48
N SER A 167 -5.38 -12.13 -23.30
CA SER A 167 -6.22 -13.23 -23.78
C SER A 167 -7.54 -12.75 -24.39
N GLY A 168 -7.48 -11.64 -25.16
CA GLY A 168 -8.64 -11.06 -25.81
C GLY A 168 -9.60 -10.31 -24.93
N LYS A 169 -9.26 -10.13 -23.64
CA LYS A 169 -10.10 -9.44 -22.66
C LYS A 169 -9.44 -8.15 -22.19
N ASP A 170 -10.23 -7.09 -22.08
CA ASP A 170 -9.78 -5.80 -21.59
C ASP A 170 -10.09 -5.63 -20.11
N TYR A 171 -9.10 -5.13 -19.37
CA TYR A 171 -9.20 -4.80 -17.96
C TYR A 171 -8.90 -3.31 -17.80
N TYR A 172 -9.68 -2.63 -16.98
CA TYR A 172 -9.54 -1.20 -16.73
C TYR A 172 -9.42 -0.91 -15.25
N ALA A 173 -8.58 0.05 -14.92
CA ALA A 173 -8.54 0.67 -13.61
C ALA A 173 -8.45 2.17 -13.80
N ILE A 174 -9.41 2.94 -13.32
CA ILE A 174 -9.50 4.38 -13.52
C ILE A 174 -9.60 5.07 -12.17
N ARG A 175 -8.83 6.14 -12.00
CA ARG A 175 -8.77 6.88 -10.75
C ARG A 175 -10.02 7.73 -10.56
N ALA A 176 -10.65 7.59 -9.39
CA ALA A 176 -11.75 8.43 -8.96
C ALA A 176 -11.24 9.61 -8.10
N GLU A 177 -12.12 10.54 -7.77
CA GLU A 177 -11.79 11.69 -6.94
C GLU A 177 -11.33 11.31 -5.53
N ASP A 178 -11.79 10.17 -5.02
CA ASP A 178 -11.36 9.65 -3.71
C ASP A 178 -9.92 9.09 -3.74
N GLY A 179 -9.28 9.09 -4.90
CA GLY A 179 -7.94 8.56 -5.09
C GLY A 179 -7.86 7.05 -5.26
N LYS A 180 -8.99 6.36 -5.20
CA LYS A 180 -9.07 4.92 -5.42
C LYS A 180 -9.36 4.61 -6.88
N PHE A 181 -9.08 3.36 -7.27
CA PHE A 181 -9.30 2.91 -8.63
C PHE A 181 -10.51 1.99 -8.70
N TYR A 182 -11.28 2.14 -9.77
CA TYR A 182 -12.49 1.36 -10.04
C TYR A 182 -12.48 0.90 -11.50
N ASP A 183 -13.32 -0.07 -11.83
CA ASP A 183 -13.46 -0.49 -13.22
C ASP A 183 -14.29 0.52 -14.03
N ARG A 184 -14.54 0.22 -15.31
CA ARG A 184 -15.30 1.11 -16.21
C ARG A 184 -16.71 1.44 -15.72
N ASN A 185 -17.29 0.59 -14.88
CA ASN A 185 -18.65 0.74 -14.40
C ASN A 185 -18.75 1.33 -13.00
N GLY A 186 -17.60 1.70 -12.42
CA GLY A 186 -17.54 2.19 -11.06
C GLY A 186 -17.62 1.09 -10.00
N SER A 187 -17.41 -0.16 -10.40
CA SER A 187 -17.36 -1.27 -9.46
C SER A 187 -16.01 -1.32 -8.77
N GLY A 188 -16.00 -1.72 -7.49
CA GLY A 188 -14.77 -1.81 -6.73
C GLY A 188 -13.86 -2.92 -7.26
N LEU A 189 -12.55 -2.67 -7.23
CA LEU A 189 -11.55 -3.61 -7.70
C LEU A 189 -10.94 -4.42 -6.56
N ALA A 190 -10.93 -3.89 -5.34
CA ALA A 190 -10.48 -4.62 -4.17
C ALA A 190 -11.45 -5.76 -3.88
N LYS A 191 -10.92 -6.97 -3.81
CA LYS A 191 -11.74 -8.15 -3.53
C LYS A 191 -12.01 -8.25 -2.03
N GLY A 192 -13.25 -8.53 -1.67
CA GLY A 192 -13.62 -8.89 -0.31
C GLY A 192 -13.11 -10.29 0.05
N PHE A 193 -13.62 -10.84 1.16
CA PHE A 193 -13.26 -12.18 1.59
C PHE A 193 -13.94 -13.24 0.72
N MET A 194 -13.21 -14.33 0.48
CA MET A 194 -13.80 -15.56 0.00
C MET A 194 -14.63 -16.19 1.13
N ARG A 195 -15.77 -16.78 0.80
CA ARG A 195 -16.60 -17.47 1.79
C ARG A 195 -15.93 -18.75 2.29
N PHE A 196 -15.21 -19.43 1.40
CA PHE A 196 -14.57 -20.71 1.71
C PHE A 196 -13.04 -20.59 1.53
N PRO A 197 -12.25 -21.21 2.44
CA PRO A 197 -10.79 -21.15 2.39
C PRO A 197 -10.16 -22.17 1.45
N THR A 198 -10.87 -22.61 0.44
CA THR A 198 -10.43 -23.61 -0.53
C THR A 198 -10.92 -23.25 -1.93
N SER A 199 -10.27 -23.83 -2.97
CA SER A 199 -10.63 -23.54 -4.35
C SER A 199 -11.99 -24.08 -4.77
N ARG A 200 -12.50 -25.09 -4.04
CA ARG A 200 -13.84 -25.62 -4.22
C ARG A 200 -14.53 -25.75 -2.86
N GLN A 201 -15.85 -25.87 -2.89
CA GLN A 201 -16.63 -26.02 -1.68
C GLN A 201 -16.63 -27.50 -1.26
N PHE A 202 -16.25 -27.75 0.01
CA PHE A 202 -16.32 -29.08 0.62
C PHE A 202 -17.51 -29.19 1.54
N ARG A 203 -17.89 -30.44 1.82
CA ARG A 203 -19.02 -30.73 2.71
C ARG A 203 -18.69 -30.25 4.14
N VAL A 204 -19.65 -29.58 4.76
CA VAL A 204 -19.58 -29.24 6.19
C VAL A 204 -19.86 -30.49 7.00
N SER A 205 -18.88 -30.94 7.76
CA SER A 205 -19.02 -32.12 8.63
C SER A 205 -19.46 -31.77 10.06
N SER A 206 -19.22 -30.51 10.48
CA SER A 206 -19.63 -30.01 11.79
C SER A 206 -19.86 -28.51 11.73
N ASN A 207 -21.01 -28.06 12.19
CA ASN A 207 -21.41 -26.66 12.12
C ASN A 207 -20.84 -25.83 13.29
N PHE A 208 -20.73 -24.53 13.07
CA PHE A 208 -20.51 -23.58 14.14
C PHE A 208 -21.66 -23.69 15.18
N ASN A 209 -21.27 -23.81 16.45
CA ASN A 209 -22.24 -23.89 17.54
C ASN A 209 -21.64 -23.31 18.84
N PRO A 210 -21.99 -22.05 19.19
CA PRO A 210 -21.43 -21.39 20.37
C PRO A 210 -21.92 -22.01 21.69
N ARG A 211 -22.93 -22.89 21.67
CA ARG A 211 -23.52 -23.48 22.85
C ARG A 211 -23.56 -25.00 22.78
N ARG A 212 -22.64 -25.61 22.04
CA ARG A 212 -22.58 -27.07 21.97
C ARG A 212 -22.31 -27.65 23.35
N LEU A 213 -23.16 -28.61 23.76
CA LEU A 213 -22.98 -29.32 24.98
C LEU A 213 -22.10 -30.57 24.77
N ASN A 214 -21.17 -30.78 25.69
CA ASN A 214 -20.42 -32.02 25.73
C ASN A 214 -21.37 -33.11 26.30
N PRO A 215 -21.67 -34.18 25.56
CA PRO A 215 -22.61 -35.18 26.00
C PRO A 215 -22.15 -35.98 27.23
N VAL A 216 -20.82 -35.98 27.49
CA VAL A 216 -20.27 -36.71 28.65
C VAL A 216 -20.28 -35.85 29.90
N THR A 217 -19.89 -34.58 29.82
CA THR A 217 -19.72 -33.70 30.99
C THR A 217 -20.95 -32.79 31.24
N GLY A 218 -21.85 -32.64 30.25
CA GLY A 218 -22.95 -31.69 30.31
C GLY A 218 -22.53 -30.23 30.27
N ARG A 219 -21.24 -29.95 30.08
CA ARG A 219 -20.70 -28.59 30.03
C ARG A 219 -20.77 -28.01 28.63
N VAL A 220 -20.90 -26.70 28.53
CA VAL A 220 -20.84 -25.98 27.26
C VAL A 220 -19.38 -26.04 26.73
N ALA A 221 -19.22 -26.65 25.56
CA ALA A 221 -17.97 -26.75 24.83
C ALA A 221 -18.19 -26.16 23.43
N PRO A 222 -18.04 -24.84 23.25
CA PRO A 222 -18.38 -24.19 22.00
C PRO A 222 -17.56 -24.75 20.82
N HIS A 223 -18.24 -24.96 19.69
CA HIS A 223 -17.58 -25.19 18.41
C HIS A 223 -17.46 -23.83 17.70
N LYS A 224 -16.28 -23.25 17.76
CA LYS A 224 -16.03 -21.84 17.37
C LYS A 224 -15.82 -21.64 15.88
N GLY A 225 -15.94 -22.67 15.09
CA GLY A 225 -15.77 -22.61 13.65
C GLY A 225 -16.62 -23.66 12.96
N VAL A 226 -16.33 -23.89 11.69
CA VAL A 226 -16.91 -24.97 10.91
C VAL A 226 -15.84 -25.98 10.53
N ASP A 227 -16.22 -27.24 10.45
CA ASP A 227 -15.35 -28.30 9.95
C ASP A 227 -15.78 -28.67 8.54
N PHE A 228 -14.80 -28.70 7.63
CA PHE A 228 -14.99 -29.17 6.25
C PHE A 228 -14.29 -30.48 6.06
N ALA A 229 -15.04 -31.51 5.66
CA ALA A 229 -14.46 -32.80 5.33
C ALA A 229 -13.66 -32.68 4.02
N MET A 230 -12.39 -33.01 4.06
CA MET A 230 -11.57 -32.96 2.86
C MET A 230 -10.35 -33.90 2.98
N PRO A 231 -9.84 -34.41 1.84
CA PRO A 231 -8.64 -35.24 1.87
C PRO A 231 -7.45 -34.46 2.43
N GLN A 232 -6.55 -35.17 3.13
CA GLN A 232 -5.29 -34.58 3.55
C GLN A 232 -4.51 -34.08 2.35
N GLY A 233 -3.80 -32.95 2.52
CA GLY A 233 -3.01 -32.35 1.46
C GLY A 233 -3.79 -31.42 0.54
N THR A 234 -5.06 -31.14 0.85
CA THR A 234 -5.85 -30.16 0.11
C THR A 234 -5.28 -28.75 0.35
N PRO A 235 -5.02 -27.96 -0.68
CA PRO A 235 -4.54 -26.59 -0.51
C PRO A 235 -5.55 -25.74 0.25
N VAL A 236 -5.07 -25.08 1.31
CA VAL A 236 -5.81 -24.12 2.11
C VAL A 236 -5.38 -22.73 1.71
N LEU A 237 -6.34 -21.85 1.44
CA LEU A 237 -6.12 -20.52 0.89
C LEU A 237 -6.46 -19.43 1.91
N ALA A 238 -5.71 -18.34 1.89
CA ALA A 238 -6.07 -17.14 2.63
C ALA A 238 -7.37 -16.58 2.06
N VAL A 239 -8.38 -16.38 2.92
CA VAL A 239 -9.69 -15.89 2.46
C VAL A 239 -9.68 -14.40 2.12
N GLY A 240 -8.69 -13.65 2.57
CA GLY A 240 -8.55 -12.23 2.32
C GLY A 240 -7.11 -11.79 2.53
N ASP A 241 -6.83 -10.56 2.14
CA ASP A 241 -5.51 -9.97 2.38
C ASP A 241 -5.28 -9.80 3.87
N GLY A 242 -4.06 -10.02 4.32
CA GLY A 242 -3.72 -9.86 5.72
C GLY A 242 -2.28 -10.20 6.03
N GLU A 243 -2.02 -10.31 7.32
CA GLU A 243 -0.72 -10.67 7.86
C GLU A 243 -0.84 -11.93 8.71
N VAL A 244 0.04 -12.89 8.46
CA VAL A 244 0.12 -14.11 9.26
C VAL A 244 0.62 -13.73 10.66
N VAL A 245 -0.22 -13.96 11.67
CA VAL A 245 0.16 -13.69 13.06
C VAL A 245 0.56 -14.97 13.81
N MET A 246 0.11 -16.13 13.36
CA MET A 246 0.51 -17.42 13.89
C MET A 246 0.63 -18.44 12.78
N ALA A 247 1.70 -19.26 12.83
CA ALA A 247 1.91 -20.40 11.96
C ALA A 247 2.79 -21.38 12.73
N LYS A 248 2.16 -22.30 13.48
CA LYS A 248 2.86 -23.21 14.39
C LYS A 248 2.01 -24.41 14.75
N ARG A 249 2.60 -25.37 15.46
CA ARG A 249 1.87 -26.48 16.08
C ARG A 249 1.51 -26.11 17.51
N SER A 250 0.27 -26.35 17.91
CA SER A 250 -0.19 -26.06 19.26
C SER A 250 -1.34 -26.98 19.67
N GLY A 251 -1.09 -27.86 20.65
CA GLY A 251 -2.09 -28.65 21.36
C GLY A 251 -3.22 -29.24 20.51
N ALA A 252 -4.43 -28.92 20.89
CA ALA A 252 -5.66 -29.40 20.22
C ALA A 252 -5.81 -28.92 18.78
N ALA A 253 -5.27 -27.76 18.45
CA ALA A 253 -5.36 -27.18 17.10
C ALA A 253 -4.46 -27.91 16.08
N GLY A 254 -3.45 -28.63 16.54
CA GLY A 254 -2.44 -29.21 15.67
C GLY A 254 -1.63 -28.11 14.99
N TYR A 255 -1.23 -28.34 13.75
CA TYR A 255 -0.65 -27.27 12.94
C TYR A 255 -1.74 -26.30 12.56
N TYR A 256 -1.52 -25.01 12.79
CA TYR A 256 -2.52 -24.00 12.46
C TYR A 256 -1.90 -22.69 11.99
N VAL A 257 -2.70 -21.95 11.23
CA VAL A 257 -2.37 -20.60 10.75
C VAL A 257 -3.45 -19.65 11.25
N ALA A 258 -3.06 -18.48 11.72
CA ALA A 258 -3.97 -17.37 11.98
C ALA A 258 -3.54 -16.16 11.16
N ILE A 259 -4.49 -15.51 10.50
CA ILE A 259 -4.29 -14.34 9.68
C ILE A 259 -5.09 -13.19 10.24
N ARG A 260 -4.44 -12.03 10.44
CA ARG A 260 -5.11 -10.81 10.84
C ARG A 260 -5.37 -9.96 9.58
N HIS A 261 -6.63 -9.58 9.40
CA HIS A 261 -7.09 -8.77 8.27
C HIS A 261 -7.50 -7.39 8.78
N GLY A 262 -6.52 -6.50 8.97
CA GLY A 262 -6.76 -5.21 9.57
C GLY A 262 -7.04 -5.31 11.07
N ARG A 263 -7.93 -4.44 11.58
CA ARG A 263 -8.23 -4.38 13.01
C ARG A 263 -9.40 -5.25 13.43
N THR A 264 -10.28 -5.58 12.50
CA THR A 264 -11.59 -6.17 12.82
C THR A 264 -11.64 -7.67 12.67
N TYR A 265 -10.97 -8.20 11.62
CA TYR A 265 -11.13 -9.61 11.24
C TYR A 265 -9.88 -10.42 11.50
N THR A 266 -10.08 -11.65 12.03
CA THR A 266 -9.03 -12.67 12.12
C THR A 266 -9.62 -13.99 11.62
N THR A 267 -8.84 -14.73 10.83
CA THR A 267 -9.23 -16.07 10.36
C THR A 267 -8.22 -17.09 10.85
N ARG A 268 -8.72 -18.30 11.19
CA ARG A 268 -7.90 -19.40 11.72
C ARG A 268 -8.17 -20.68 10.95
N TYR A 269 -7.11 -21.41 10.68
CA TYR A 269 -7.10 -22.63 9.87
C TYR A 269 -6.35 -23.69 10.66
N MET A 270 -7.03 -24.76 11.08
CA MET A 270 -6.48 -25.72 12.02
C MET A 270 -6.45 -27.15 11.50
N HIS A 271 -5.76 -28.03 12.22
CA HIS A 271 -5.54 -29.43 11.92
C HIS A 271 -4.80 -29.66 10.61
N LEU A 272 -3.89 -28.74 10.31
CA LEU A 272 -3.14 -28.72 9.07
C LEU A 272 -2.05 -29.82 9.06
N LYS A 273 -1.70 -30.27 7.85
CA LYS A 273 -0.60 -31.20 7.62
C LYS A 273 0.74 -30.45 7.49
N LYS A 274 0.71 -29.33 6.76
CA LYS A 274 1.92 -28.58 6.44
C LYS A 274 1.62 -27.08 6.41
N LEU A 275 2.52 -26.29 6.98
CA LEU A 275 2.49 -24.84 6.94
C LEU A 275 3.31 -24.34 5.76
N LEU A 276 2.76 -23.44 4.96
CA LEU A 276 3.44 -22.84 3.79
C LEU A 276 3.80 -21.37 4.01
N VAL A 277 3.48 -20.82 5.17
CA VAL A 277 3.72 -19.42 5.52
C VAL A 277 4.35 -19.33 6.91
N LYS A 278 4.91 -18.16 7.21
CA LYS A 278 5.57 -17.85 8.49
C LYS A 278 4.91 -16.65 9.15
N PRO A 279 4.98 -16.54 10.50
CA PRO A 279 4.50 -15.34 11.19
C PRO A 279 5.18 -14.10 10.64
N GLY A 280 4.39 -13.01 10.48
CA GLY A 280 4.86 -11.76 9.90
C GLY A 280 4.73 -11.67 8.39
N GLN A 281 4.48 -12.77 7.71
CA GLN A 281 4.34 -12.79 6.26
C GLN A 281 3.01 -12.13 5.83
N LYS A 282 3.08 -11.26 4.84
CA LYS A 282 1.88 -10.69 4.23
C LYS A 282 1.36 -11.63 3.15
N VAL A 283 0.06 -11.87 3.16
CA VAL A 283 -0.60 -12.74 2.21
C VAL A 283 -1.74 -11.99 1.52
N LYS A 284 -2.09 -12.47 0.33
CA LYS A 284 -3.20 -11.97 -0.45
C LYS A 284 -4.30 -13.00 -0.53
N ARG A 285 -5.52 -12.55 -0.73
CA ARG A 285 -6.66 -13.42 -0.98
C ARG A 285 -6.32 -14.45 -2.04
N GLY A 286 -6.55 -15.72 -1.71
CA GLY A 286 -6.27 -16.83 -2.61
C GLY A 286 -4.86 -17.40 -2.55
N ASP A 287 -3.97 -16.82 -1.77
CA ASP A 287 -2.62 -17.38 -1.57
C ASP A 287 -2.72 -18.72 -0.83
N ARG A 288 -1.89 -19.68 -1.25
CA ARG A 288 -1.77 -20.95 -0.54
C ARG A 288 -1.02 -20.72 0.77
N ILE A 289 -1.65 -21.04 1.88
CA ILE A 289 -1.06 -20.84 3.20
C ILE A 289 -0.71 -22.13 3.90
N ALA A 290 -1.35 -23.24 3.51
CA ALA A 290 -1.15 -24.53 4.16
C ALA A 290 -1.73 -25.65 3.31
N LEU A 291 -1.48 -26.89 3.76
CA LEU A 291 -2.14 -28.09 3.29
C LEU A 291 -2.97 -28.65 4.43
N SER A 292 -4.20 -29.07 4.14
CA SER A 292 -5.10 -29.65 5.13
C SER A 292 -4.57 -30.98 5.65
N GLY A 293 -4.99 -31.38 6.84
CA GLY A 293 -4.49 -32.58 7.48
C GLY A 293 -5.45 -33.20 8.47
N ASN A 294 -4.87 -33.75 9.53
CA ASN A 294 -5.60 -34.41 10.61
C ASN A 294 -4.80 -34.32 11.92
N THR A 295 -4.03 -33.23 12.08
CA THR A 295 -3.17 -33.03 13.25
C THR A 295 -3.95 -32.43 14.44
N GLY A 296 -3.40 -32.62 15.64
CA GLY A 296 -4.03 -32.15 16.86
C GLY A 296 -5.18 -33.08 17.29
N ARG A 297 -6.17 -32.49 17.97
CA ARG A 297 -7.36 -33.24 18.42
C ARG A 297 -8.33 -33.35 17.25
N SER A 298 -8.15 -34.38 16.45
CA SER A 298 -8.96 -34.60 15.24
C SER A 298 -9.18 -36.10 15.05
N THR A 299 -10.41 -36.47 14.71
CA THR A 299 -10.82 -37.88 14.53
C THR A 299 -10.79 -38.32 13.07
N GLY A 300 -10.58 -37.41 12.15
CA GLY A 300 -10.52 -37.71 10.71
C GLY A 300 -10.09 -36.49 9.90
N PRO A 301 -9.67 -36.71 8.65
CA PRO A 301 -9.21 -35.61 7.80
C PRO A 301 -10.26 -34.53 7.59
N HIS A 302 -9.95 -33.32 8.02
CA HIS A 302 -10.84 -32.17 7.88
C HIS A 302 -10.06 -30.86 8.07
N LEU A 303 -10.66 -29.77 7.67
CA LEU A 303 -10.20 -28.42 7.98
C LEU A 303 -11.16 -27.80 8.98
N HIS A 304 -10.67 -27.36 10.12
CA HIS A 304 -11.41 -26.52 11.05
C HIS A 304 -11.10 -25.06 10.72
N TYR A 305 -12.13 -24.28 10.42
CA TYR A 305 -12.03 -22.91 9.95
C TYR A 305 -12.83 -21.97 10.83
N GLU A 306 -12.18 -20.89 11.32
CA GLU A 306 -12.80 -19.88 12.18
C GLU A 306 -12.70 -18.50 11.58
N ILE A 307 -13.74 -17.70 11.78
CA ILE A 307 -13.75 -16.26 11.54
C ILE A 307 -14.05 -15.56 12.86
N TRP A 308 -13.18 -14.60 13.19
CA TRP A 308 -13.33 -13.78 14.38
C TRP A 308 -13.55 -12.33 13.96
N ILE A 309 -14.60 -11.69 14.47
CA ILE A 309 -14.91 -10.29 14.23
C ILE A 309 -14.85 -9.57 15.58
N ASN A 310 -14.02 -8.55 15.69
CA ASN A 310 -13.79 -7.83 16.95
C ASN A 310 -13.52 -8.79 18.11
N GLN A 311 -12.64 -9.78 17.88
CA GLN A 311 -12.19 -10.76 18.87
C GLN A 311 -13.31 -11.72 19.34
N GLN A 312 -14.38 -11.84 18.60
CA GLN A 312 -15.47 -12.76 18.89
C GLN A 312 -15.67 -13.72 17.70
N ALA A 313 -15.72 -15.02 17.99
CA ALA A 313 -15.95 -16.02 16.96
C ALA A 313 -17.38 -15.92 16.42
N VAL A 314 -17.51 -15.99 15.11
CA VAL A 314 -18.79 -15.92 14.41
C VAL A 314 -18.91 -17.11 13.44
N ASN A 315 -20.14 -17.39 12.99
CA ASN A 315 -20.35 -18.46 12.04
C ASN A 315 -19.76 -18.11 10.67
N PRO A 316 -18.73 -18.84 10.20
CA PRO A 316 -18.10 -18.55 8.91
C PRO A 316 -19.04 -18.65 7.71
N LEU A 317 -20.12 -19.41 7.82
CA LEU A 317 -21.05 -19.60 6.71
C LEU A 317 -22.03 -18.44 6.55
N THR A 318 -22.29 -17.69 7.62
CA THR A 318 -23.32 -16.64 7.64
C THR A 318 -22.79 -15.26 8.00
N ALA A 319 -21.54 -15.15 8.45
CA ALA A 319 -20.96 -13.88 8.86
C ALA A 319 -20.99 -12.85 7.73
N LYS A 320 -21.17 -11.59 8.11
CA LYS A 320 -20.99 -10.48 7.17
C LYS A 320 -19.48 -10.30 6.91
N LEU A 321 -19.08 -10.56 5.68
CA LEU A 321 -17.68 -10.45 5.26
C LEU A 321 -17.46 -9.15 4.51
N PRO A 322 -16.22 -8.60 4.57
CA PRO A 322 -15.86 -7.44 3.74
C PRO A 322 -16.15 -7.73 2.28
N ARG A 323 -16.74 -6.77 1.61
CA ARG A 323 -17.00 -6.83 0.18
C ARG A 323 -16.24 -5.70 -0.49
N SER A 324 -15.90 -5.93 -1.74
CA SER A 324 -15.46 -4.85 -2.62
C SER A 324 -16.65 -3.92 -2.85
N GLU A 325 -16.54 -2.68 -2.37
CA GLU A 325 -17.58 -1.69 -2.57
C GLU A 325 -17.29 -0.84 -3.80
N GLY A 326 -18.29 -0.73 -4.67
CA GLY A 326 -18.27 0.18 -5.79
C GLY A 326 -18.76 1.56 -5.40
N LEU A 327 -18.63 2.49 -6.32
CA LEU A 327 -19.19 3.83 -6.18
C LEU A 327 -20.70 3.79 -6.38
N ALA A 328 -21.40 4.71 -5.71
CA ALA A 328 -22.86 4.82 -5.78
C ALA A 328 -23.28 6.30 -5.86
N GLY A 329 -24.52 6.55 -6.28
CA GLY A 329 -25.11 7.87 -6.29
C GLY A 329 -24.34 8.89 -7.12
N SER A 330 -24.16 10.10 -6.57
CA SER A 330 -23.47 11.20 -7.25
C SER A 330 -22.00 10.88 -7.50
N ASP A 331 -21.35 10.18 -6.59
CA ASP A 331 -19.94 9.80 -6.75
C ASP A 331 -19.76 8.89 -7.97
N ARG A 332 -20.69 7.96 -8.18
CA ARG A 332 -20.67 7.10 -9.35
C ARG A 332 -20.93 7.87 -10.64
N ARG A 333 -21.88 8.83 -10.62
CA ARG A 333 -22.17 9.65 -11.80
C ARG A 333 -20.97 10.51 -12.20
N ASP A 334 -20.31 11.13 -11.24
CA ASP A 334 -19.11 11.94 -11.49
C ASP A 334 -17.98 11.07 -12.02
N TYR A 335 -17.82 9.89 -11.47
CA TYR A 335 -16.82 8.93 -11.91
C TYR A 335 -17.08 8.47 -13.34
N LEU A 336 -18.32 8.13 -13.69
CA LEU A 336 -18.66 7.69 -15.05
C LEU A 336 -18.45 8.79 -16.08
N ALA A 337 -18.66 10.05 -15.71
CA ALA A 337 -18.31 11.18 -16.57
C ALA A 337 -16.79 11.23 -16.83
N GLN A 338 -15.98 10.99 -15.81
CA GLN A 338 -14.54 10.93 -15.94
C GLN A 338 -14.10 9.73 -16.79
N VAL A 339 -14.75 8.58 -16.63
CA VAL A 339 -14.49 7.38 -17.44
C VAL A 339 -14.68 7.67 -18.94
N LYS A 340 -15.72 8.42 -19.29
CA LYS A 340 -15.98 8.80 -20.68
C LYS A 340 -14.86 9.65 -21.30
N GLU A 341 -14.13 10.39 -20.47
CA GLU A 341 -12.98 11.18 -20.91
C GLU A 341 -11.70 10.37 -20.96
N VAL A 342 -11.49 9.49 -20.00
CA VAL A 342 -10.23 8.73 -19.84
C VAL A 342 -10.15 7.55 -20.78
N VAL A 343 -11.20 6.74 -20.89
CA VAL A 343 -11.18 5.48 -21.66
C VAL A 343 -10.80 5.69 -23.14
N PRO A 344 -11.32 6.71 -23.85
CA PRO A 344 -10.91 6.91 -25.25
C PRO A 344 -9.43 7.24 -25.44
N GLN A 345 -8.75 7.72 -24.39
CA GLN A 345 -7.31 8.02 -24.43
C GLN A 345 -6.46 6.76 -24.24
N LEU A 346 -7.02 5.72 -23.64
CA LEU A 346 -6.32 4.45 -23.38
C LEU A 346 -6.38 3.56 -24.61
N THR A 347 -5.82 4.03 -25.72
CA THR A 347 -5.79 3.30 -26.98
C THR A 347 -4.72 2.22 -26.96
N LEU A 348 -4.98 1.15 -27.68
CA LEU A 348 -4.00 0.07 -27.94
C LEU A 348 -3.63 0.10 -29.41
N ASP A 349 -2.42 -0.31 -29.70
CA ASP A 349 -1.94 -0.37 -31.08
C ASP A 349 -2.42 -1.62 -31.79
#